data_b573eceefd2ca7834549ef427b701238
#
_entry.id   b573eceefd2ca7834549ef427b701238
#
_cell.length_a   1.000
_cell.length_b   1.000
_cell.length_c   1.000
_cell.angle_alpha   90.00
_cell.angle_beta   90.00
_cell.angle_gamma   90.00
#
_symmetry.space_group_name_H-M   'P 1'
#
loop_
_entity.id
_entity.type
_entity.pdbx_description
1 polymer ?
#
loop_
_entity_poly.entity_id
_entity_poly.type
_entity_poly.pdbx_seq_one_letter_code
_entity_poly.pdbx_strand_id
1 'polypeptide(L)'
;MGKWKKTVAAIAALPVMIAGLASGPVTAMAADNDGGLTDANLVASYDFEDANDKGKDISGNNNDLTVKGENVEYGVPGDHQSGGNAIQLRGNDGQYLELPNGLLNGTDSFTVQFDSKSRMAANDNFFSFTIGSDNQKYFFSRLRPTSVYTAITKDSNGNEQGVTATQSANVWHTYRISVSPTFIATFIDGNLAAINKNVTTKLSELGTDLPMNFGKSTWAGDKYYNGGLDNIKIWKAAYVSDGMVWDGVTLPGSTEGSVTLPAKDALGNTITWSSSNTAVLGNDGTLVKAPAQDTDVTFTAKSTVNGIEYTKTFTVNVAAAITAADAAAERLLVDYQLTAGATLPTAIAAAPDAKVTWKSSDTSLVKDDGTVVGADGDAE
;
A
#
# COMPACT_ATOMS: atom_id res chain seq x y z
N MET A 1 -21.26 61.01 19.93
CA MET A 1 -21.35 59.87 19.05
C MET A 1 -20.11 58.95 19.28
N GLY A 2 -20.15 58.16 20.29
CA GLY A 2 -19.10 57.21 20.64
C GLY A 2 -19.62 55.82 20.34
N LYS A 3 -19.02 55.13 19.35
CA LYS A 3 -19.36 53.77 19.01
C LYS A 3 -18.85 52.81 20.11
N TRP A 4 -19.75 52.31 20.91
CA TRP A 4 -19.44 51.24 21.85
C TRP A 4 -19.34 49.92 21.05
N LYS A 5 -18.14 49.37 21.02
CA LYS A 5 -17.96 48.01 20.57
C LYS A 5 -18.45 47.09 21.68
N LYS A 6 -19.54 46.38 21.46
CA LYS A 6 -19.98 45.30 22.34
C LYS A 6 -18.91 44.21 22.29
N THR A 7 -18.11 44.09 23.33
CA THR A 7 -17.28 42.90 23.55
C THR A 7 -18.18 41.90 24.22
N VAL A 8 -18.77 41.02 23.42
CA VAL A 8 -19.37 39.78 23.92
C VAL A 8 -18.21 38.97 24.46
N ALA A 9 -18.14 38.80 25.78
CA ALA A 9 -17.21 37.83 26.36
C ALA A 9 -17.61 36.47 25.86
N ALA A 10 -16.82 35.94 24.93
CA ALA A 10 -16.95 34.57 24.51
C ALA A 10 -16.73 33.68 25.74
N ILE A 11 -17.77 32.99 26.16
CA ILE A 11 -17.59 31.76 26.96
C ILE A 11 -16.70 30.89 26.10
N ALA A 12 -15.57 30.53 26.67
CA ALA A 12 -14.63 29.65 25.99
C ALA A 12 -15.37 28.41 25.52
N ALA A 13 -15.71 28.37 24.22
CA ALA A 13 -15.91 27.12 23.55
C ALA A 13 -14.62 26.37 23.80
N LEU A 14 -14.71 25.20 24.40
CA LEU A 14 -13.62 24.26 24.36
C LEU A 14 -13.19 24.19 22.88
N PRO A 15 -11.91 24.39 22.58
CA PRO A 15 -11.47 24.21 21.23
C PRO A 15 -11.78 22.74 20.87
N VAL A 16 -12.64 22.54 19.91
CA VAL A 16 -12.56 21.34 19.11
C VAL A 16 -11.16 21.36 18.53
N MET A 17 -10.25 20.72 19.23
CA MET A 17 -8.95 20.42 18.64
C MET A 17 -9.24 19.45 17.51
N ILE A 18 -9.32 19.98 16.30
CA ILE A 18 -8.98 19.20 15.13
C ILE A 18 -7.51 18.85 15.35
N ALA A 19 -7.29 17.74 16.05
CA ALA A 19 -5.98 17.15 16.14
C ALA A 19 -5.59 16.84 14.70
N GLY A 20 -4.63 17.62 14.21
CA GLY A 20 -4.01 17.37 12.93
C GLY A 20 -3.64 15.89 12.86
N LEU A 21 -3.88 15.30 11.71
CA LEU A 21 -3.46 13.96 11.32
C LEU A 21 -2.00 13.72 11.72
N ALA A 22 -1.78 13.28 12.94
CA ALA A 22 -0.59 12.55 13.28
C ALA A 22 -0.84 11.14 12.74
N SER A 23 -0.34 10.85 11.55
CA SER A 23 -0.10 9.48 11.14
C SER A 23 0.82 8.88 12.20
N GLY A 24 0.23 8.22 13.20
CA GLY A 24 0.98 7.41 14.15
C GLY A 24 1.77 6.37 13.38
N PRO A 25 2.94 5.96 13.85
CA PRO A 25 3.72 4.94 13.17
C PRO A 25 2.86 3.69 13.05
N VAL A 26 2.62 3.28 11.81
CA VAL A 26 2.09 1.96 11.50
C VAL A 26 3.20 0.99 11.90
N THR A 27 3.23 0.55 13.14
CA THR A 27 4.02 -0.60 13.53
C THR A 27 3.30 -1.84 13.04
N ALA A 28 3.49 -2.15 11.77
CA ALA A 28 3.28 -3.49 11.29
C ALA A 28 4.34 -4.37 11.98
N MET A 29 3.95 -5.06 13.01
CA MET A 29 4.65 -6.27 13.41
C MET A 29 4.21 -7.35 12.43
N ALA A 30 4.71 -7.29 11.19
CA ALA A 30 4.74 -8.47 10.36
C ALA A 30 5.79 -9.40 10.97
N ALA A 31 5.42 -10.62 11.33
CA ALA A 31 6.36 -11.73 11.32
C ALA A 31 7.10 -11.67 9.98
N ASP A 32 8.37 -12.08 9.93
CA ASP A 32 9.20 -12.16 8.71
C ASP A 32 8.48 -13.02 7.67
N ASN A 33 7.53 -12.42 7.00
CA ASN A 33 6.78 -13.03 5.92
C ASN A 33 7.41 -12.48 4.64
N ASP A 34 8.33 -13.26 4.06
CA ASP A 34 8.93 -12.90 2.76
C ASP A 34 7.91 -13.01 1.61
N GLY A 35 6.65 -12.56 1.89
CA GLY A 35 5.59 -12.45 0.89
C GLY A 35 5.23 -13.77 0.22
N GLY A 36 5.45 -14.92 0.88
CA GLY A 36 5.21 -16.26 0.34
C GLY A 36 6.40 -16.93 -0.30
N LEU A 37 7.54 -16.28 -0.35
CA LEU A 37 8.78 -16.89 -0.83
C LEU A 37 9.45 -17.66 0.30
N THR A 38 9.80 -18.92 0.05
CA THR A 38 10.47 -19.82 0.99
C THR A 38 11.50 -20.65 0.26
N ASP A 39 12.43 -21.28 0.99
CA ASP A 39 13.37 -22.23 0.41
C ASP A 39 12.64 -23.41 -0.24
N ALA A 40 11.48 -23.81 0.29
CA ALA A 40 10.69 -24.92 -0.24
C ALA A 40 10.11 -24.64 -1.65
N ASN A 41 9.90 -23.38 -2.02
CA ASN A 41 9.42 -23.00 -3.34
C ASN A 41 10.50 -22.33 -4.22
N LEU A 42 11.71 -22.13 -3.69
CA LEU A 42 12.89 -21.72 -4.46
C LEU A 42 13.31 -22.85 -5.40
N VAL A 43 13.39 -22.58 -6.70
CA VAL A 43 13.74 -23.60 -7.70
C VAL A 43 15.12 -23.38 -8.31
N ALA A 44 15.64 -22.17 -8.30
CA ALA A 44 17.01 -21.86 -8.75
C ALA A 44 17.53 -20.58 -8.12
N SER A 45 18.84 -20.52 -7.92
CA SER A 45 19.56 -19.34 -7.41
C SER A 45 20.97 -19.28 -8.01
N TYR A 46 21.36 -18.13 -8.56
CA TYR A 46 22.67 -17.92 -9.20
C TYR A 46 23.27 -16.61 -8.68
N ASP A 47 24.47 -16.67 -8.08
CA ASP A 47 25.20 -15.54 -7.51
C ASP A 47 26.49 -15.18 -8.26
N PHE A 48 26.88 -16.00 -9.26
CA PHE A 48 28.05 -15.84 -10.10
C PHE A 48 29.40 -15.72 -9.36
N GLU A 49 29.48 -16.16 -8.10
CA GLU A 49 30.69 -16.07 -7.29
C GLU A 49 31.72 -17.18 -7.59
N ASP A 50 31.27 -18.33 -8.13
CA ASP A 50 32.18 -19.40 -8.52
C ASP A 50 32.79 -19.15 -9.90
N ALA A 51 34.07 -18.74 -9.93
CA ALA A 51 34.80 -18.50 -11.18
C ALA A 51 34.96 -19.76 -12.06
N ASN A 52 34.81 -20.96 -11.48
CA ASN A 52 34.99 -22.21 -12.19
C ASN A 52 33.66 -22.76 -12.72
N ASP A 53 32.54 -22.41 -12.10
CA ASP A 53 31.21 -22.85 -12.50
C ASP A 53 30.22 -21.68 -12.48
N LYS A 54 30.27 -20.89 -13.52
CA LYS A 54 29.57 -19.60 -13.67
C LYS A 54 28.07 -19.71 -13.85
N GLY A 55 27.56 -20.90 -14.06
CA GLY A 55 26.12 -21.19 -14.18
C GLY A 55 25.57 -21.99 -13.00
N LYS A 56 26.35 -22.13 -11.93
CA LYS A 56 26.01 -22.96 -10.78
C LYS A 56 24.75 -22.52 -10.08
N ASP A 57 23.81 -23.46 -9.94
CA ASP A 57 22.65 -23.30 -9.08
C ASP A 57 23.03 -23.56 -7.62
N ILE A 58 22.99 -22.54 -6.81
CA ILE A 58 23.29 -22.60 -5.37
C ILE A 58 22.04 -22.85 -4.50
N SER A 59 20.86 -23.03 -5.10
CA SER A 59 19.63 -23.38 -4.37
C SER A 59 19.63 -24.81 -3.84
N GLY A 60 20.51 -25.66 -4.37
CA GLY A 60 20.53 -27.09 -4.05
C GLY A 60 19.65 -27.96 -4.94
N ASN A 61 18.94 -27.38 -5.91
CA ASN A 61 18.04 -28.12 -6.82
C ASN A 61 18.74 -28.65 -8.09
N ASN A 62 20.02 -28.31 -8.30
CA ASN A 62 20.84 -28.67 -9.45
C ASN A 62 20.25 -28.19 -10.79
N ASN A 63 19.67 -27.02 -10.83
CA ASN A 63 19.14 -26.36 -12.02
C ASN A 63 20.18 -25.38 -12.60
N ASP A 64 21.40 -25.89 -12.87
CA ASP A 64 22.49 -25.06 -13.40
C ASP A 64 22.08 -24.40 -14.72
N LEU A 65 22.38 -23.10 -14.88
CA LEU A 65 22.15 -22.39 -16.14
C LEU A 65 23.33 -22.56 -17.11
N THR A 66 23.06 -22.35 -18.38
CA THR A 66 24.09 -22.36 -19.42
C THR A 66 24.36 -20.92 -19.86
N VAL A 67 25.62 -20.50 -19.76
CA VAL A 67 26.06 -19.23 -20.32
C VAL A 67 26.32 -19.43 -21.82
N LYS A 68 25.60 -18.70 -22.67
CA LYS A 68 25.71 -18.74 -24.12
C LYS A 68 26.55 -17.57 -24.66
N GLY A 69 27.20 -17.81 -25.78
CA GLY A 69 28.01 -16.83 -26.50
C GLY A 69 29.44 -16.73 -26.01
N GLU A 70 30.28 -16.11 -26.83
CA GLU A 70 31.70 -15.87 -26.52
C GLU A 70 31.94 -14.55 -25.83
N ASN A 71 33.07 -14.44 -25.12
CA ASN A 71 33.52 -13.19 -24.48
C ASN A 71 32.56 -12.64 -23.43
N VAL A 72 31.80 -13.50 -22.76
CA VAL A 72 31.02 -13.12 -21.57
C VAL A 72 32.01 -12.86 -20.43
N GLU A 73 31.89 -11.72 -19.78
CA GLU A 73 32.78 -11.33 -18.69
C GLU A 73 32.23 -11.76 -17.34
N TYR A 74 33.13 -12.09 -16.44
CA TYR A 74 32.86 -12.50 -15.07
C TYR A 74 33.76 -11.73 -14.10
N GLY A 75 33.41 -11.72 -12.83
CA GLY A 75 34.18 -11.02 -11.83
C GLY A 75 34.14 -9.49 -11.98
N VAL A 76 33.12 -8.99 -12.70
CA VAL A 76 32.84 -7.55 -12.65
C VAL A 76 32.22 -7.21 -11.30
N PRO A 77 32.39 -5.98 -10.78
CA PRO A 77 31.70 -5.59 -9.55
C PRO A 77 30.21 -5.88 -9.63
N GLY A 78 29.71 -6.64 -8.67
CA GLY A 78 28.32 -7.09 -8.56
C GLY A 78 27.34 -6.01 -8.21
N ASP A 79 26.29 -6.41 -7.53
CA ASP A 79 25.20 -5.52 -7.19
C ASP A 79 25.60 -4.37 -6.25
N HIS A 80 24.65 -3.47 -6.04
CA HIS A 80 24.84 -2.30 -5.16
C HIS A 80 24.55 -2.60 -3.68
N GLN A 81 24.06 -3.81 -3.34
CA GLN A 81 23.62 -4.16 -1.98
C GLN A 81 24.61 -5.06 -1.27
N SER A 82 25.06 -6.15 -1.90
CA SER A 82 25.92 -7.16 -1.28
C SER A 82 27.36 -7.11 -1.75
N GLY A 83 27.65 -6.40 -2.83
CA GLY A 83 28.95 -6.48 -3.50
C GLY A 83 29.11 -7.83 -4.22
N GLY A 84 30.33 -8.36 -4.27
CA GLY A 84 30.62 -9.63 -4.92
C GLY A 84 30.87 -9.52 -6.42
N ASN A 85 30.67 -10.61 -7.16
CA ASN A 85 30.90 -10.71 -8.58
C ASN A 85 29.59 -10.82 -9.35
N ALA A 86 29.56 -10.23 -10.54
CA ALA A 86 28.45 -10.32 -11.46
C ALA A 86 28.90 -10.88 -12.82
N ILE A 87 27.94 -11.35 -13.61
CA ILE A 87 28.16 -11.66 -15.02
C ILE A 87 27.82 -10.43 -15.87
N GLN A 88 28.69 -10.12 -16.85
CA GLN A 88 28.49 -9.03 -17.79
C GLN A 88 28.22 -9.56 -19.19
N LEU A 89 27.02 -9.32 -19.71
CA LEU A 89 26.67 -9.49 -21.11
C LEU A 89 26.99 -8.21 -21.88
N ARG A 90 27.45 -8.35 -23.13
CA ARG A 90 27.96 -7.23 -23.95
C ARG A 90 26.98 -6.78 -25.05
N GLY A 91 25.80 -7.38 -25.13
CA GLY A 91 24.85 -7.10 -26.20
C GLY A 91 25.24 -7.69 -27.56
N ASN A 92 26.23 -8.59 -27.59
CA ASN A 92 26.65 -9.31 -28.79
C ASN A 92 25.63 -10.41 -29.10
N ASP A 93 25.49 -10.71 -30.39
CA ASP A 93 24.63 -11.79 -30.85
C ASP A 93 25.02 -13.13 -30.21
N GLY A 94 24.03 -13.80 -29.64
CA GLY A 94 24.21 -15.08 -28.98
C GLY A 94 24.65 -15.02 -27.52
N GLN A 95 24.92 -13.82 -26.94
CA GLN A 95 25.22 -13.69 -25.51
C GLN A 95 23.94 -13.61 -24.66
N TYR A 96 23.65 -14.66 -23.90
CA TYR A 96 22.52 -14.72 -22.97
C TYR A 96 22.73 -15.85 -21.95
N LEU A 97 21.87 -15.89 -20.94
CA LEU A 97 21.83 -16.99 -19.96
C LEU A 97 20.61 -17.85 -20.26
N GLU A 98 20.83 -19.14 -20.48
CA GLU A 98 19.78 -20.13 -20.73
C GLU A 98 19.55 -20.96 -19.48
N LEU A 99 18.32 -20.96 -18.96
CA LEU A 99 17.91 -21.76 -17.82
C LEU A 99 17.40 -23.15 -18.31
N PRO A 100 17.36 -24.17 -17.42
CA PRO A 100 16.74 -25.42 -17.75
C PRO A 100 15.28 -25.25 -18.21
N ASN A 101 14.92 -25.89 -19.32
CA ASN A 101 13.55 -25.88 -19.83
C ASN A 101 12.59 -26.45 -18.80
N GLY A 102 11.38 -25.91 -18.74
CA GLY A 102 10.34 -26.44 -17.87
C GLY A 102 10.55 -26.17 -16.37
N LEU A 103 11.53 -25.34 -16.00
CA LEU A 103 11.82 -24.99 -14.59
C LEU A 103 10.57 -24.57 -13.82
N LEU A 104 9.60 -23.92 -14.47
CA LEU A 104 8.33 -23.49 -13.90
C LEU A 104 7.13 -24.37 -14.27
N ASN A 105 7.34 -25.60 -14.78
CA ASN A 105 6.24 -26.53 -15.02
C ASN A 105 5.44 -26.81 -13.75
N GLY A 106 4.12 -26.91 -13.89
CA GLY A 106 3.20 -27.26 -12.81
C GLY A 106 2.81 -26.09 -11.88
N THR A 107 3.19 -24.85 -12.23
CA THR A 107 2.70 -23.67 -11.52
C THR A 107 2.18 -22.60 -12.47
N ASP A 108 1.15 -21.85 -12.00
CA ASP A 108 0.69 -20.61 -12.64
C ASP A 108 1.19 -19.38 -11.88
N SER A 109 1.92 -19.58 -10.80
CA SER A 109 2.46 -18.51 -9.97
C SER A 109 3.98 -18.64 -9.85
N PHE A 110 4.69 -17.56 -10.09
CA PHE A 110 6.14 -17.53 -9.91
C PHE A 110 6.63 -16.13 -9.53
N THR A 111 7.82 -16.10 -8.98
CA THR A 111 8.59 -14.88 -8.77
C THR A 111 9.97 -15.07 -9.35
N VAL A 112 10.43 -14.06 -10.09
CA VAL A 112 11.83 -13.94 -10.48
C VAL A 112 12.39 -12.65 -9.86
N GLN A 113 13.55 -12.78 -9.22
CA GLN A 113 14.33 -11.65 -8.71
C GLN A 113 15.70 -11.67 -9.35
N PHE A 114 16.24 -10.51 -9.66
CA PHE A 114 17.61 -10.36 -10.17
C PHE A 114 18.09 -8.94 -9.97
N ASP A 115 19.39 -8.79 -9.75
CA ASP A 115 20.06 -7.51 -9.81
C ASP A 115 20.54 -7.25 -11.23
N SER A 116 20.39 -6.02 -11.69
CA SER A 116 20.73 -5.67 -13.06
C SER A 116 21.20 -4.22 -13.17
N LYS A 117 22.29 -4.04 -13.93
CA LYS A 117 22.78 -2.73 -14.37
C LYS A 117 22.86 -2.70 -15.89
N SER A 118 21.77 -2.32 -16.54
CA SER A 118 21.69 -2.23 -17.99
C SER A 118 22.53 -1.06 -18.51
N ARG A 119 23.33 -1.28 -19.55
CA ARG A 119 24.05 -0.24 -20.30
C ARG A 119 23.21 0.15 -21.51
N MET A 120 22.38 1.16 -21.35
CA MET A 120 21.38 1.52 -22.33
C MET A 120 21.63 2.90 -22.95
N ALA A 121 21.49 2.97 -24.27
CA ALA A 121 21.33 4.21 -25.02
C ALA A 121 19.84 4.60 -25.09
N ALA A 122 19.55 5.81 -25.56
CA ALA A 122 18.22 6.42 -25.51
C ALA A 122 17.07 5.57 -26.10
N ASN A 123 17.36 4.75 -27.10
CA ASN A 123 16.36 3.93 -27.80
C ASN A 123 16.54 2.43 -27.60
N ASP A 124 17.38 2.03 -26.64
CA ASP A 124 17.60 0.63 -26.36
C ASP A 124 16.38 -0.02 -25.74
N ASN A 125 16.23 -1.31 -25.99
CA ASN A 125 15.13 -2.16 -25.56
C ASN A 125 15.69 -3.55 -25.33
N PHE A 126 15.86 -3.94 -24.06
CA PHE A 126 16.47 -5.20 -23.70
C PHE A 126 15.50 -6.10 -22.95
N PHE A 127 15.39 -7.34 -23.38
CA PHE A 127 14.63 -8.36 -22.65
C PHE A 127 15.52 -8.90 -21.54
N SER A 128 15.22 -8.51 -20.31
CA SER A 128 15.96 -8.97 -19.14
C SER A 128 15.65 -10.40 -18.81
N PHE A 129 14.37 -10.81 -18.88
CA PHE A 129 13.91 -12.16 -18.63
C PHE A 129 12.78 -12.54 -19.58
N THR A 130 12.81 -13.76 -20.13
CA THR A 130 11.78 -14.27 -21.04
C THR A 130 11.44 -15.72 -20.75
N ILE A 131 10.19 -16.09 -21.01
CA ILE A 131 9.68 -17.47 -21.06
C ILE A 131 8.92 -17.64 -22.37
N GLY A 132 9.26 -18.64 -23.17
CA GLY A 132 8.59 -18.93 -24.44
C GLY A 132 9.57 -19.08 -25.59
N SER A 133 9.11 -19.70 -26.66
CA SER A 133 9.90 -20.01 -27.86
C SER A 133 9.54 -19.19 -29.08
N ASP A 134 8.43 -18.43 -29.02
CA ASP A 134 7.90 -17.70 -30.17
C ASP A 134 7.30 -16.35 -29.77
N ASN A 135 6.74 -15.64 -30.72
CA ASN A 135 6.12 -14.33 -30.54
C ASN A 135 4.60 -14.38 -30.40
N GLN A 136 4.02 -15.52 -30.08
CA GLN A 136 2.58 -15.71 -29.88
C GLN A 136 2.24 -15.98 -28.42
N LYS A 137 3.03 -16.88 -27.77
CA LYS A 137 2.82 -17.31 -26.40
C LYS A 137 4.10 -17.10 -25.61
N TYR A 138 4.09 -16.11 -24.75
CA TYR A 138 5.29 -15.73 -24.01
C TYR A 138 4.98 -14.96 -22.72
N PHE A 139 5.99 -14.93 -21.87
CA PHE A 139 6.16 -13.98 -20.80
C PHE A 139 7.48 -13.25 -20.99
N PHE A 140 7.53 -11.95 -20.67
CA PHE A 140 8.78 -11.22 -20.62
C PHE A 140 8.81 -10.11 -19.58
N SER A 141 10.01 -9.75 -19.18
CA SER A 141 10.37 -8.46 -18.60
C SER A 141 11.34 -7.75 -19.53
N ARG A 142 11.02 -6.51 -19.89
CA ARG A 142 11.74 -5.71 -20.86
C ARG A 142 12.12 -4.36 -20.28
N LEU A 143 13.42 -4.05 -20.33
CA LEU A 143 13.99 -2.80 -19.87
C LEU A 143 14.11 -1.80 -21.01
N ARG A 144 13.78 -0.55 -20.72
CA ARG A 144 14.07 0.66 -21.50
C ARG A 144 14.75 1.68 -20.59
N PRO A 145 15.38 2.75 -21.11
CA PRO A 145 16.11 3.69 -20.26
C PRO A 145 15.31 4.27 -19.09
N THR A 146 13.99 4.43 -19.25
CA THR A 146 13.12 5.07 -18.25
C THR A 146 11.98 4.16 -17.78
N SER A 147 11.91 2.91 -18.26
CA SER A 147 10.79 2.03 -17.91
C SER A 147 11.14 0.54 -17.94
N VAL A 148 10.44 -0.21 -17.12
CA VAL A 148 10.33 -1.67 -17.20
C VAL A 148 8.93 -2.02 -17.64
N TYR A 149 8.79 -2.85 -18.68
CA TYR A 149 7.51 -3.41 -19.08
C TYR A 149 7.54 -4.91 -18.91
N THR A 150 6.63 -5.43 -18.11
CA THR A 150 6.46 -6.87 -17.86
C THR A 150 5.11 -7.31 -18.37
N ALA A 151 5.06 -8.36 -19.17
CA ALA A 151 3.82 -8.83 -19.77
C ALA A 151 3.79 -10.33 -20.00
N ILE A 152 2.56 -10.86 -20.03
CA ILE A 152 2.24 -12.24 -20.44
C ILE A 152 1.18 -12.19 -21.54
N THR A 153 1.28 -13.11 -22.50
CA THR A 153 0.22 -13.34 -23.50
C THR A 153 0.20 -14.80 -23.95
N LYS A 154 -0.98 -15.29 -24.28
CA LYS A 154 -1.19 -16.60 -24.91
C LYS A 154 -1.61 -16.48 -26.37
N ASP A 155 -1.64 -15.24 -26.92
CA ASP A 155 -2.22 -14.98 -28.23
C ASP A 155 -1.68 -13.66 -28.81
N SER A 156 -0.41 -13.57 -29.13
CA SER A 156 0.24 -12.45 -29.79
C SER A 156 0.40 -11.15 -28.97
N ASN A 157 1.26 -10.27 -29.47
CA ASN A 157 1.61 -9.00 -28.83
C ASN A 157 0.45 -7.97 -28.72
N GLY A 158 -0.61 -8.13 -29.51
CA GLY A 158 -1.81 -7.29 -29.38
C GLY A 158 -2.67 -7.57 -28.16
N ASN A 159 -2.43 -8.70 -27.49
CA ASN A 159 -3.22 -9.19 -26.35
C ASN A 159 -2.38 -9.34 -25.08
N GLU A 160 -1.28 -8.60 -24.99
CA GLU A 160 -0.43 -8.59 -23.80
C GLU A 160 -1.18 -8.08 -22.58
N GLN A 161 -1.11 -8.84 -21.49
CA GLN A 161 -1.55 -8.42 -20.18
C GLN A 161 -0.32 -8.06 -19.35
N GLY A 162 -0.08 -6.79 -19.18
CA GLY A 162 1.18 -6.34 -18.59
C GLY A 162 1.05 -5.08 -17.75
N VAL A 163 2.20 -4.66 -17.24
CA VAL A 163 2.35 -3.46 -16.41
C VAL A 163 3.67 -2.77 -16.73
N THR A 164 3.66 -1.44 -16.70
CA THR A 164 4.84 -0.61 -16.89
C THR A 164 5.20 0.08 -15.58
N ALA A 165 6.46 -0.07 -15.16
CA ALA A 165 7.06 0.68 -14.05
C ALA A 165 8.09 1.68 -14.56
N THR A 166 8.32 2.76 -13.82
CA THR A 166 9.40 3.71 -14.08
C THR A 166 10.71 3.20 -13.50
N GLN A 167 11.82 3.36 -14.22
CA GLN A 167 13.17 3.02 -13.77
C GLN A 167 14.21 4.03 -14.22
N SER A 168 15.46 3.86 -13.78
CA SER A 168 16.66 4.55 -14.26
C SER A 168 17.63 3.54 -14.89
N ALA A 169 18.10 3.79 -16.11
CA ALA A 169 19.14 2.96 -16.71
C ALA A 169 20.53 3.29 -16.17
N ASN A 170 21.49 2.42 -16.43
CA ASN A 170 22.92 2.59 -16.13
C ASN A 170 23.28 2.63 -14.64
N VAL A 171 22.37 2.29 -13.77
CA VAL A 171 22.55 2.06 -12.33
C VAL A 171 22.11 0.65 -11.96
N TRP A 172 22.64 0.11 -10.87
CA TRP A 172 22.15 -1.16 -10.36
C TRP A 172 20.77 -0.98 -9.75
N HIS A 173 19.89 -1.92 -10.04
CA HIS A 173 18.58 -2.10 -9.42
C HIS A 173 18.35 -3.58 -9.11
N THR A 174 17.70 -3.85 -8.01
CA THR A 174 17.07 -5.15 -7.74
C THR A 174 15.66 -5.14 -8.30
N TYR A 175 15.41 -5.96 -9.31
CA TYR A 175 14.07 -6.20 -9.85
C TYR A 175 13.50 -7.46 -9.22
N ARG A 176 12.25 -7.38 -8.74
CA ARG A 176 11.45 -8.54 -8.37
C ARG A 176 10.15 -8.49 -9.17
N ILE A 177 9.89 -9.53 -9.93
CA ILE A 177 8.69 -9.65 -10.75
C ILE A 177 7.89 -10.80 -10.22
N SER A 178 6.69 -10.52 -9.75
CA SER A 178 5.76 -11.50 -9.19
C SER A 178 4.58 -11.69 -10.13
N VAL A 179 4.28 -12.92 -10.45
CA VAL A 179 3.21 -13.32 -11.37
C VAL A 179 2.29 -14.33 -10.70
N SER A 180 1.01 -14.10 -10.83
CA SER A 180 -0.05 -15.02 -10.42
C SER A 180 -1.14 -15.08 -11.50
N PRO A 181 -2.12 -15.98 -11.41
CA PRO A 181 -3.25 -16.02 -12.32
C PRO A 181 -4.12 -14.74 -12.34
N THR A 182 -3.92 -13.82 -11.41
CA THR A 182 -4.76 -12.63 -11.24
C THR A 182 -3.99 -11.31 -11.26
N PHE A 183 -2.66 -11.36 -11.14
CA PHE A 183 -1.84 -10.14 -11.17
C PHE A 183 -0.44 -10.37 -11.74
N ILE A 184 0.15 -9.29 -12.24
CA ILE A 184 1.59 -9.12 -12.45
C ILE A 184 2.01 -7.88 -11.68
N ALA A 185 3.01 -8.04 -10.80
CA ALA A 185 3.59 -6.95 -10.02
C ALA A 185 5.09 -6.83 -10.28
N THR A 186 5.57 -5.61 -10.45
CA THR A 186 7.00 -5.28 -10.61
C THR A 186 7.44 -4.46 -9.41
N PHE A 187 8.47 -4.93 -8.72
CA PHE A 187 9.15 -4.24 -7.65
C PHE A 187 10.53 -3.80 -8.12
N ILE A 188 10.94 -2.62 -7.71
CA ILE A 188 12.28 -2.07 -7.96
C ILE A 188 12.84 -1.62 -6.61
N ASP A 189 14.01 -2.15 -6.25
CA ASP A 189 14.70 -1.84 -4.99
C ASP A 189 13.78 -2.06 -3.76
N GLY A 190 13.04 -3.16 -3.78
CA GLY A 190 12.11 -3.58 -2.72
C GLY A 190 10.75 -2.87 -2.72
N ASN A 191 10.56 -1.81 -3.50
CA ASN A 191 9.32 -1.05 -3.55
C ASN A 191 8.40 -1.55 -4.66
N LEU A 192 7.10 -1.65 -4.39
CA LEU A 192 6.09 -1.92 -5.43
C LEU A 192 6.07 -0.74 -6.41
N ALA A 193 6.61 -0.96 -7.62
CA ALA A 193 6.70 0.07 -8.64
C ALA A 193 5.47 0.10 -9.57
N ALA A 194 4.87 -1.08 -9.84
CA ALA A 194 3.65 -1.18 -10.63
C ALA A 194 2.96 -2.54 -10.41
N ILE A 195 1.63 -2.57 -10.57
CA ILE A 195 0.83 -3.79 -10.50
C ILE A 195 -0.33 -3.73 -11.51
N ASN A 196 -0.56 -4.83 -12.24
CA ASN A 196 -1.79 -5.10 -12.98
C ASN A 196 -2.57 -6.21 -12.25
N LYS A 197 -3.74 -5.89 -11.72
CA LYS A 197 -4.62 -6.81 -10.98
C LYS A 197 -5.68 -7.48 -11.88
N ASN A 198 -5.60 -7.32 -13.19
CA ASN A 198 -6.56 -7.84 -14.17
C ASN A 198 -5.91 -8.83 -15.14
N VAL A 199 -4.96 -9.62 -14.67
CA VAL A 199 -4.34 -10.69 -15.44
C VAL A 199 -5.30 -11.89 -15.44
N THR A 200 -5.48 -12.52 -16.60
CA THR A 200 -6.29 -13.73 -16.78
C THR A 200 -5.54 -14.83 -17.50
N THR A 201 -4.45 -14.50 -18.18
CA THR A 201 -3.58 -15.49 -18.82
C THR A 201 -2.71 -16.18 -17.78
N LYS A 202 -2.76 -17.50 -17.73
CA LYS A 202 -1.96 -18.32 -16.84
C LYS A 202 -0.65 -18.73 -17.51
N LEU A 203 0.39 -18.99 -16.71
CA LEU A 203 1.66 -19.49 -17.23
C LEU A 203 1.49 -20.83 -17.96
N SER A 204 0.67 -21.74 -17.43
CA SER A 204 0.36 -23.03 -18.04
C SER A 204 -0.28 -22.96 -19.44
N GLU A 205 -0.91 -21.83 -19.79
CA GLU A 205 -1.50 -21.63 -21.12
C GLU A 205 -0.45 -21.29 -22.21
N LEU A 206 0.77 -20.95 -21.80
CA LEU A 206 1.89 -20.71 -22.72
C LEU A 206 2.43 -22.04 -23.29
N GLY A 207 2.37 -23.11 -22.51
CA GLY A 207 2.87 -24.44 -22.85
C GLY A 207 3.63 -25.10 -21.71
N THR A 208 4.31 -26.21 -22.03
CA THR A 208 5.20 -26.97 -21.14
C THR A 208 6.62 -26.96 -21.68
N ASP A 209 7.61 -27.22 -20.81
CA ASP A 209 9.03 -27.28 -21.17
C ASP A 209 9.53 -26.06 -21.95
N LEU A 210 8.99 -24.90 -21.59
CA LEU A 210 9.29 -23.63 -22.27
C LEU A 210 10.74 -23.23 -22.02
N PRO A 211 11.43 -22.69 -23.05
CA PRO A 211 12.71 -22.02 -22.88
C PRO A 211 12.57 -20.82 -21.95
N MET A 212 13.57 -20.64 -21.09
CA MET A 212 13.67 -19.51 -20.18
C MET A 212 15.04 -18.87 -20.30
N ASN A 213 15.09 -17.56 -20.51
CA ASN A 213 16.34 -16.88 -20.77
C ASN A 213 16.45 -15.55 -20.02
N PHE A 214 17.66 -15.19 -19.61
CA PHE A 214 18.03 -13.82 -19.31
C PHE A 214 18.83 -13.24 -20.46
N GLY A 215 18.46 -12.05 -20.90
CA GLY A 215 19.22 -11.30 -21.90
C GLY A 215 18.88 -11.61 -23.36
N LYS A 216 17.86 -12.43 -23.64
CA LYS A 216 17.42 -12.78 -24.97
C LYS A 216 15.93 -12.59 -25.13
N SER A 217 15.52 -12.03 -26.28
CA SER A 217 14.12 -11.93 -26.69
C SER A 217 13.58 -13.25 -27.25
N THR A 218 12.25 -13.42 -27.26
CA THR A 218 11.55 -14.44 -28.03
C THR A 218 11.37 -14.07 -29.52
N TRP A 219 11.60 -12.81 -29.87
CA TRP A 219 11.57 -12.33 -31.27
C TRP A 219 12.96 -12.40 -31.88
N ALA A 220 13.03 -12.94 -33.09
CA ALA A 220 14.24 -12.91 -33.91
C ALA A 220 14.59 -11.47 -34.31
N GLY A 221 15.87 -11.11 -34.18
CA GLY A 221 16.39 -9.81 -34.57
C GLY A 221 16.33 -8.71 -33.51
N ASP A 222 15.77 -9.00 -32.33
CA ASP A 222 15.88 -8.08 -31.20
C ASP A 222 17.32 -8.03 -30.65
N LYS A 223 17.67 -6.91 -30.03
CA LYS A 223 18.98 -6.73 -29.40
C LYS A 223 19.14 -7.65 -28.20
N TYR A 224 20.30 -8.27 -28.10
CA TYR A 224 20.71 -8.95 -26.88
C TYR A 224 21.00 -7.95 -25.75
N TYR A 225 20.85 -8.42 -24.51
CA TYR A 225 21.06 -7.60 -23.32
C TYR A 225 22.52 -7.13 -23.20
N ASN A 226 22.70 -5.86 -22.87
CA ASN A 226 23.99 -5.28 -22.56
C ASN A 226 23.98 -4.75 -21.13
N GLY A 227 24.68 -5.40 -20.22
CA GLY A 227 24.69 -5.01 -18.81
C GLY A 227 25.14 -6.13 -17.88
N GLY A 228 25.29 -5.79 -16.60
CA GLY A 228 25.52 -6.73 -15.53
C GLY A 228 24.25 -7.40 -15.06
N LEU A 229 24.35 -8.66 -14.68
CA LEU A 229 23.32 -9.46 -14.02
C LEU A 229 23.94 -10.14 -12.81
N ASP A 230 23.17 -10.20 -11.70
CA ASP A 230 23.60 -10.80 -10.45
C ASP A 230 22.41 -11.25 -9.60
N ASN A 231 22.66 -12.07 -8.58
CA ASN A 231 21.70 -12.47 -7.54
C ASN A 231 20.33 -12.93 -8.10
N ILE A 232 20.37 -13.76 -9.16
CA ILE A 232 19.16 -14.29 -9.79
C ILE A 232 18.55 -15.35 -8.88
N LYS A 233 17.25 -15.20 -8.56
CA LYS A 233 16.48 -16.20 -7.81
C LYS A 233 15.12 -16.41 -8.45
N ILE A 234 14.66 -17.66 -8.49
CA ILE A 234 13.38 -18.05 -9.10
C ILE A 234 12.61 -18.94 -8.15
N TRP A 235 11.36 -18.59 -7.89
CA TRP A 235 10.44 -19.34 -7.03
C TRP A 235 9.18 -19.74 -7.76
N LYS A 236 8.64 -20.92 -7.44
CA LYS A 236 7.29 -21.39 -7.84
C LYS A 236 6.20 -20.84 -6.93
N ALA A 237 6.29 -19.57 -6.60
CA ALA A 237 5.30 -18.87 -5.78
C ALA A 237 5.25 -17.39 -6.19
N ALA A 238 4.09 -16.78 -6.13
CA ALA A 238 3.96 -15.33 -6.29
C ALA A 238 4.29 -14.63 -4.98
N TYR A 239 5.19 -13.66 -5.03
CA TYR A 239 5.44 -12.73 -3.93
C TYR A 239 4.27 -11.76 -3.75
N VAL A 240 3.84 -11.59 -2.52
CA VAL A 240 2.79 -10.60 -2.15
C VAL A 240 3.30 -9.75 -1.01
N SER A 241 3.27 -8.44 -1.15
CA SER A 241 3.61 -7.50 -0.07
C SER A 241 2.36 -6.99 0.65
N ASP A 242 2.52 -6.51 1.88
CA ASP A 242 1.46 -5.81 2.62
C ASP A 242 0.86 -4.65 1.81
N GLY A 243 1.70 -3.90 1.08
CA GLY A 243 1.25 -2.83 0.21
C GLY A 243 0.30 -3.29 -0.89
N MET A 244 0.48 -4.51 -1.42
CA MET A 244 -0.44 -5.06 -2.42
C MET A 244 -1.78 -5.47 -1.82
N VAL A 245 -1.78 -6.00 -0.59
CA VAL A 245 -2.99 -6.47 0.11
C VAL A 245 -3.84 -5.30 0.59
N TRP A 246 -3.19 -4.29 1.18
CA TRP A 246 -3.89 -3.20 1.87
C TRP A 246 -3.99 -1.90 1.07
N ASP A 247 -3.63 -1.91 -0.23
CA ASP A 247 -3.79 -0.75 -1.12
C ASP A 247 -5.25 -0.29 -1.16
N GLY A 248 -5.48 1.00 -0.84
CA GLY A 248 -6.84 1.58 -0.84
C GLY A 248 -7.77 1.08 0.28
N VAL A 249 -7.35 0.15 1.15
CA VAL A 249 -8.12 -0.23 2.35
C VAL A 249 -7.91 0.81 3.43
N THR A 250 -8.95 1.60 3.72
CA THR A 250 -8.92 2.69 4.69
C THR A 250 -10.18 2.70 5.55
N LEU A 251 -10.07 3.24 6.76
CA LEU A 251 -11.19 3.58 7.63
C LEU A 251 -11.16 5.08 7.95
N PRO A 252 -12.28 5.70 8.34
CA PRO A 252 -12.29 7.09 8.80
C PRO A 252 -11.45 7.23 10.07
N GLY A 253 -10.80 8.37 10.25
CA GLY A 253 -10.03 8.66 11.49
C GLY A 253 -10.92 8.89 12.71
N SER A 254 -12.18 9.31 12.50
CA SER A 254 -13.19 9.51 13.55
C SER A 254 -14.59 9.25 13.04
N THR A 255 -15.53 9.00 13.96
CA THR A 255 -16.93 8.78 13.67
C THR A 255 -17.83 9.17 14.85
N GLU A 256 -19.08 9.54 14.54
CA GLU A 256 -20.19 9.69 15.52
C GLU A 256 -21.20 8.52 15.40
N GLY A 257 -20.97 7.61 14.45
CA GLY A 257 -21.89 6.50 14.14
C GLY A 257 -21.17 5.22 13.77
N SER A 258 -21.86 4.35 13.05
CA SER A 258 -21.28 3.10 12.54
C SER A 258 -20.22 3.38 11.47
N VAL A 259 -19.25 2.48 11.36
CA VAL A 259 -18.16 2.52 10.37
C VAL A 259 -18.40 1.43 9.32
N THR A 260 -18.33 1.78 8.05
CA THR A 260 -18.38 0.79 6.98
C THR A 260 -17.01 0.13 6.85
N LEU A 261 -16.94 -1.16 7.09
CA LEU A 261 -15.74 -1.96 6.98
C LEU A 261 -15.63 -2.58 5.58
N PRO A 262 -14.50 -2.39 4.85
CA PRO A 262 -14.29 -3.03 3.56
C PRO A 262 -14.36 -4.56 3.68
N ALA A 263 -15.13 -5.21 2.81
CA ALA A 263 -15.30 -6.66 2.81
C ALA A 263 -14.14 -7.39 2.09
N LYS A 264 -13.41 -6.68 1.23
CA LYS A 264 -12.37 -7.24 0.36
C LYS A 264 -11.08 -6.42 0.49
N ASP A 265 -9.93 -7.13 0.42
CA ASP A 265 -8.63 -6.51 0.23
C ASP A 265 -8.44 -6.03 -1.22
N ALA A 266 -7.30 -5.41 -1.49
CA ALA A 266 -6.98 -4.88 -2.81
C ALA A 266 -6.73 -5.95 -3.88
N LEU A 267 -6.54 -7.21 -3.49
CA LEU A 267 -6.39 -8.37 -4.38
C LEU A 267 -7.71 -9.18 -4.52
N GLY A 268 -8.79 -8.74 -3.87
CA GLY A 268 -10.11 -9.34 -3.96
C GLY A 268 -10.41 -10.45 -2.93
N ASN A 269 -9.50 -10.71 -1.99
CA ASN A 269 -9.72 -11.71 -0.93
C ASN A 269 -10.59 -11.13 0.19
N THR A 270 -11.23 -12.00 0.95
CA THR A 270 -12.12 -11.58 2.05
C THR A 270 -11.31 -11.07 3.23
N ILE A 271 -11.71 -9.91 3.76
CA ILE A 271 -11.20 -9.38 5.01
C ILE A 271 -12.11 -9.84 6.16
N THR A 272 -11.49 -10.31 7.24
CA THR A 272 -12.15 -10.51 8.54
C THR A 272 -11.73 -9.39 9.48
N TRP A 273 -12.70 -8.87 10.23
CA TRP A 273 -12.49 -7.74 11.12
C TRP A 273 -12.71 -8.12 12.57
N SER A 274 -11.94 -7.54 13.46
CA SER A 274 -12.18 -7.59 14.90
C SER A 274 -11.96 -6.22 15.54
N SER A 275 -12.84 -5.86 16.44
CA SER A 275 -12.83 -4.61 17.21
C SER A 275 -12.17 -4.81 18.56
N SER A 276 -11.34 -3.87 18.98
CA SER A 276 -10.74 -3.84 20.34
C SER A 276 -11.78 -3.48 21.42
N ASN A 277 -12.93 -2.91 21.03
CA ASN A 277 -14.00 -2.52 21.95
C ASN A 277 -15.38 -2.74 21.35
N THR A 278 -15.84 -3.99 21.39
CA THR A 278 -17.14 -4.40 20.87
C THR A 278 -18.35 -3.82 21.62
N ALA A 279 -18.14 -3.20 22.78
CA ALA A 279 -19.20 -2.49 23.49
C ALA A 279 -19.47 -1.08 22.89
N VAL A 280 -18.50 -0.54 22.13
CA VAL A 280 -18.63 0.73 21.42
C VAL A 280 -18.90 0.52 19.94
N LEU A 281 -17.98 -0.16 19.24
CA LEU A 281 -18.14 -0.56 17.82
C LEU A 281 -18.02 -2.06 17.69
N GLY A 282 -19.03 -2.71 17.12
CA GLY A 282 -19.03 -4.14 16.83
C GLY A 282 -17.94 -4.56 15.83
N ASN A 283 -17.66 -5.87 15.73
CA ASN A 283 -16.74 -6.42 14.73
C ASN A 283 -17.16 -6.14 13.28
N ASP A 284 -18.43 -5.81 13.07
CA ASP A 284 -19.03 -5.42 11.78
C ASP A 284 -18.99 -3.90 11.55
N GLY A 285 -18.41 -3.13 12.48
CA GLY A 285 -18.39 -1.67 12.44
C GLY A 285 -19.66 -0.99 12.94
N THR A 286 -20.67 -1.73 13.37
CA THR A 286 -21.91 -1.16 13.90
C THR A 286 -21.65 -0.44 15.23
N LEU A 287 -22.16 0.79 15.39
CA LEU A 287 -22.15 1.49 16.67
C LEU A 287 -23.13 0.82 17.62
N VAL A 288 -22.62 0.17 18.65
CA VAL A 288 -23.40 -0.51 19.69
C VAL A 288 -23.88 0.48 20.73
N LYS A 289 -22.96 1.35 21.19
CA LYS A 289 -23.26 2.41 22.14
C LYS A 289 -22.24 3.52 22.00
N ALA A 290 -22.70 4.77 21.88
CA ALA A 290 -21.83 5.92 21.93
C ALA A 290 -21.14 6.02 23.31
N PRO A 291 -19.84 6.24 23.39
CA PRO A 291 -19.09 6.31 24.65
C PRO A 291 -19.41 7.62 25.39
N ALA A 292 -19.11 7.66 26.69
CA ALA A 292 -19.30 8.87 27.51
C ALA A 292 -18.20 9.93 27.29
N GLN A 293 -17.08 9.52 26.68
CA GLN A 293 -15.96 10.38 26.28
C GLN A 293 -15.42 9.87 24.94
N ASP A 294 -14.77 10.74 24.18
CA ASP A 294 -14.10 10.33 22.95
C ASP A 294 -13.22 9.12 23.20
N THR A 295 -13.42 8.08 22.40
CA THR A 295 -12.83 6.78 22.64
C THR A 295 -12.24 6.20 21.38
N ASP A 296 -10.96 5.84 21.41
CA ASP A 296 -10.30 5.16 20.31
C ASP A 296 -10.68 3.69 20.29
N VAL A 297 -11.14 3.22 19.16
CA VAL A 297 -11.39 1.81 18.85
C VAL A 297 -10.46 1.37 17.74
N THR A 298 -9.66 0.32 18.00
CA THR A 298 -8.76 -0.26 17.03
C THR A 298 -9.44 -1.45 16.35
N PHE A 299 -9.60 -1.39 15.04
CA PHE A 299 -9.97 -2.53 14.21
C PHE A 299 -8.73 -3.26 13.72
N THR A 300 -8.74 -4.59 13.85
CA THR A 300 -7.75 -5.47 13.23
C THR A 300 -8.38 -6.14 12.02
N ALA A 301 -7.82 -5.88 10.86
CA ALA A 301 -8.15 -6.52 9.59
C ALA A 301 -7.22 -7.71 9.35
N LYS A 302 -7.76 -8.85 8.92
CA LYS A 302 -7.01 -10.03 8.50
C LYS A 302 -7.48 -10.48 7.12
N SER A 303 -6.54 -10.76 6.22
CA SER A 303 -6.79 -11.35 4.92
C SER A 303 -5.80 -12.48 4.66
N THR A 304 -6.22 -13.52 3.95
CA THR A 304 -5.37 -14.64 3.56
C THR A 304 -5.16 -14.64 2.05
N VAL A 305 -3.91 -14.51 1.63
CA VAL A 305 -3.51 -14.54 0.22
C VAL A 305 -2.52 -15.68 0.03
N ASN A 306 -2.81 -16.61 -0.89
CA ASN A 306 -1.97 -17.78 -1.15
C ASN A 306 -1.61 -18.61 0.11
N GLY A 307 -2.53 -18.67 1.08
CA GLY A 307 -2.32 -19.40 2.34
C GLY A 307 -1.58 -18.61 3.43
N ILE A 308 -1.20 -17.36 3.17
CA ILE A 308 -0.48 -16.47 4.10
C ILE A 308 -1.43 -15.45 4.68
N GLU A 309 -1.44 -15.31 6.01
CA GLU A 309 -2.24 -14.31 6.70
C GLU A 309 -1.51 -12.96 6.71
N TYR A 310 -2.18 -11.93 6.22
CA TYR A 310 -1.80 -10.51 6.29
C TYR A 310 -2.68 -9.82 7.32
N THR A 311 -2.08 -9.01 8.18
CA THR A 311 -2.78 -8.29 9.25
C THR A 311 -2.47 -6.80 9.20
N LYS A 312 -3.52 -5.96 9.36
CA LYS A 312 -3.37 -4.50 9.47
C LYS A 312 -4.33 -3.96 10.53
N THR A 313 -3.88 -2.95 11.26
CA THR A 313 -4.71 -2.27 12.27
C THR A 313 -5.11 -0.87 11.80
N PHE A 314 -6.31 -0.45 12.21
CA PHE A 314 -6.87 0.86 11.95
C PHE A 314 -7.48 1.41 13.24
N THR A 315 -7.15 2.63 13.61
CA THR A 315 -7.74 3.29 14.78
C THR A 315 -8.81 4.27 14.33
N VAL A 316 -9.98 4.20 14.94
CA VAL A 316 -11.11 5.09 14.73
C VAL A 316 -11.45 5.73 16.06
N ASN A 317 -11.43 7.06 16.13
CA ASN A 317 -11.92 7.80 17.30
C ASN A 317 -13.44 7.90 17.25
N VAL A 318 -14.12 7.35 18.24
CA VAL A 318 -15.59 7.45 18.37
C VAL A 318 -15.91 8.61 19.30
N ALA A 319 -16.63 9.58 18.76
CA ALA A 319 -17.04 10.75 19.51
C ALA A 319 -17.97 10.40 20.69
N ALA A 320 -17.84 11.15 21.76
CA ALA A 320 -18.72 11.02 22.92
C ALA A 320 -20.18 11.24 22.55
N ALA A 321 -21.08 10.57 23.26
CA ALA A 321 -22.50 10.84 23.15
C ALA A 321 -22.78 12.31 23.54
N ILE A 322 -23.36 13.07 22.63
CA ILE A 322 -23.89 14.38 22.96
C ILE A 322 -25.16 14.17 23.81
N THR A 323 -25.11 14.65 25.06
CA THR A 323 -26.30 14.58 25.91
C THR A 323 -27.37 15.54 25.42
N ALA A 324 -28.64 15.25 25.70
CA ALA A 324 -29.73 16.19 25.40
C ALA A 324 -29.51 17.56 26.07
N ALA A 325 -28.80 17.59 27.20
CA ALA A 325 -28.40 18.81 27.89
C ALA A 325 -27.37 19.62 27.09
N ASP A 326 -26.34 18.96 26.51
CA ASP A 326 -25.32 19.64 25.71
C ASP A 326 -25.91 20.24 24.42
N ALA A 327 -26.71 19.41 23.69
CA ALA A 327 -27.38 19.84 22.48
C ALA A 327 -28.39 21.02 22.72
N ALA A 328 -28.99 21.06 23.89
CA ALA A 328 -29.91 22.12 24.26
C ALA A 328 -29.16 23.39 24.77
N ALA A 329 -28.00 23.22 25.41
CA ALA A 329 -27.13 24.31 25.81
C ALA A 329 -26.60 25.09 24.60
N GLU A 330 -26.18 24.41 23.52
CA GLU A 330 -25.75 25.06 22.28
C GLU A 330 -26.86 25.90 21.65
N ARG A 331 -28.13 25.47 21.70
CA ARG A 331 -29.28 26.26 21.20
C ARG A 331 -29.60 27.46 22.06
N LEU A 332 -29.30 27.43 23.36
CA LEU A 332 -29.52 28.56 24.27
C LEU A 332 -28.52 29.70 24.07
N LEU A 333 -27.31 29.40 23.53
CA LEU A 333 -26.23 30.36 23.34
C LEU A 333 -26.37 31.21 22.07
N VAL A 334 -27.22 30.84 21.10
CA VAL A 334 -27.18 31.45 19.76
C VAL A 334 -28.07 32.72 19.63
N ASP A 335 -29.15 32.92 20.42
CA ASP A 335 -30.15 33.97 20.12
C ASP A 335 -30.74 34.71 21.34
N TYR A 336 -30.03 34.76 22.49
CA TYR A 336 -30.60 35.40 23.66
C TYR A 336 -30.22 36.88 23.75
N GLN A 337 -31.15 37.75 23.46
CA GLN A 337 -31.08 39.21 23.78
C GLN A 337 -31.79 39.50 25.11
N LEU A 338 -31.03 39.91 26.10
CA LEU A 338 -31.60 40.37 27.37
C LEU A 338 -32.17 41.77 27.18
N THR A 339 -33.49 41.89 27.34
CA THR A 339 -34.17 43.18 27.47
C THR A 339 -34.55 43.41 28.92
N ALA A 340 -34.74 44.65 29.30
CA ALA A 340 -35.19 44.99 30.66
C ALA A 340 -36.46 44.21 31.02
N GLY A 341 -36.44 43.43 32.10
CA GLY A 341 -37.55 42.60 32.56
C GLY A 341 -37.55 41.17 31.98
N ALA A 342 -36.55 40.78 31.16
CA ALA A 342 -36.40 39.40 30.74
C ALA A 342 -35.91 38.51 31.90
N THR A 343 -36.40 37.27 31.93
CA THR A 343 -35.93 36.24 32.86
C THR A 343 -35.10 35.19 32.09
N LEU A 344 -33.95 34.85 32.65
CA LEU A 344 -33.13 33.81 32.07
C LEU A 344 -33.81 32.42 32.21
N PRO A 345 -33.76 31.57 31.20
CA PRO A 345 -34.32 30.23 31.31
C PRO A 345 -33.61 29.43 32.42
N THR A 346 -34.39 28.78 33.28
CA THR A 346 -33.89 27.94 34.37
C THR A 346 -34.02 26.43 34.05
N ALA A 347 -34.67 26.11 32.96
CA ALA A 347 -34.85 24.74 32.49
C ALA A 347 -34.73 24.68 30.96
N ILE A 348 -34.33 23.53 30.44
CA ILE A 348 -34.23 23.24 29.02
C ILE A 348 -35.35 22.28 28.65
N ALA A 349 -36.22 22.65 27.72
CA ALA A 349 -37.36 21.81 27.33
C ALA A 349 -36.94 20.44 26.77
N ALA A 350 -35.81 20.36 26.10
CA ALA A 350 -35.25 19.12 25.55
C ALA A 350 -34.52 18.26 26.60
N ALA A 351 -34.29 18.79 27.79
CA ALA A 351 -33.62 18.11 28.91
C ALA A 351 -34.22 18.56 30.25
N PRO A 352 -35.45 18.11 30.58
CA PRO A 352 -36.22 18.66 31.73
C PRO A 352 -35.53 18.42 33.06
N ASP A 353 -34.64 17.45 33.19
CA ASP A 353 -33.88 17.17 34.42
C ASP A 353 -32.58 17.99 34.53
N ALA A 354 -32.19 18.72 33.47
CA ALA A 354 -31.02 19.56 33.48
C ALA A 354 -31.28 20.88 34.22
N LYS A 355 -30.42 21.23 35.17
CA LYS A 355 -30.46 22.52 35.86
C LYS A 355 -29.60 23.53 35.11
N VAL A 356 -30.20 24.63 34.69
CA VAL A 356 -29.47 25.74 34.09
C VAL A 356 -29.11 26.76 35.19
N THR A 357 -27.84 27.07 35.28
CA THR A 357 -27.31 28.14 36.16
C THR A 357 -26.61 29.16 35.30
N TRP A 358 -26.90 30.43 35.55
CA TRP A 358 -26.29 31.56 34.85
C TRP A 358 -25.28 32.23 35.75
N LYS A 359 -24.20 32.73 35.15
CA LYS A 359 -23.25 33.58 35.84
C LYS A 359 -22.91 34.76 34.93
N SER A 360 -23.16 35.95 35.44
CA SER A 360 -22.82 37.20 34.74
C SER A 360 -21.32 37.45 34.83
N SER A 361 -20.73 37.89 33.73
CA SER A 361 -19.35 38.41 33.70
C SER A 361 -19.25 39.83 34.28
N ASP A 362 -20.38 40.56 34.36
CA ASP A 362 -20.49 41.88 34.96
C ASP A 362 -21.84 42.06 35.67
N THR A 363 -21.84 41.77 36.96
CA THR A 363 -23.04 41.89 37.79
C THR A 363 -23.49 43.31 38.06
N SER A 364 -22.71 44.31 37.66
CA SER A 364 -23.11 45.72 37.71
C SER A 364 -24.05 46.12 36.57
N LEU A 365 -24.00 45.36 35.47
CA LEU A 365 -24.86 45.53 34.30
C LEU A 365 -26.01 44.53 34.25
N VAL A 366 -25.71 43.25 34.50
CA VAL A 366 -26.69 42.15 34.52
C VAL A 366 -26.38 41.22 35.68
N LYS A 367 -27.36 40.96 36.55
CA LYS A 367 -27.21 39.96 37.63
C LYS A 367 -27.24 38.52 37.10
N ASP A 368 -26.79 37.56 37.92
CA ASP A 368 -26.79 36.13 37.61
C ASP A 368 -28.22 35.59 37.33
N ASP A 369 -29.25 36.24 37.78
CA ASP A 369 -30.65 35.93 37.50
C ASP A 369 -31.19 36.55 36.19
N GLY A 370 -30.36 37.31 35.48
CA GLY A 370 -30.74 38.01 34.25
C GLY A 370 -31.31 39.41 34.49
N THR A 371 -31.45 39.86 35.74
CA THR A 371 -31.93 41.20 36.02
C THR A 371 -30.95 42.25 35.49
N VAL A 372 -31.40 43.09 34.56
CA VAL A 372 -30.61 44.23 34.07
C VAL A 372 -30.58 45.29 35.14
N VAL A 373 -29.40 45.66 35.61
CA VAL A 373 -29.16 46.67 36.66
C VAL A 373 -28.76 47.97 35.97
N GLY A 374 -29.62 48.99 36.11
CA GLY A 374 -29.31 50.32 35.70
C GLY A 374 -29.05 50.55 34.23
N ALA A 375 -30.12 50.75 33.52
CA ALA A 375 -30.12 51.60 32.36
C ALA A 375 -31.25 52.60 32.55
N ASP A 376 -30.94 53.71 33.20
CA ASP A 376 -31.67 54.89 32.87
C ASP A 376 -31.27 55.26 31.45
N GLY A 377 -32.11 54.92 30.49
CA GLY A 377 -32.13 55.38 29.15
C GLY A 377 -30.80 55.15 28.33
N ASP A 378 -30.91 54.48 27.22
CA ASP A 378 -29.92 54.46 26.13
C ASP A 378 -28.58 53.77 26.41
N ALA A 379 -28.61 52.53 26.79
CA ALA A 379 -27.55 51.60 26.38
C ALA A 379 -27.98 50.99 25.04
N GLU A 380 -27.67 51.68 23.96
CA GLU A 380 -27.66 51.10 22.61
C GLU A 380 -26.58 50.03 22.46
#